data_9339de2bb6aada539eb3e48fb4b88ca1
#
_entry.id   9339de2bb6aada539eb3e48fb4b88ca1
#
_cell.length_a   1.000
_cell.length_b   1.000
_cell.length_c   1.000
_cell.angle_alpha   90.00
_cell.angle_beta   90.00
_cell.angle_gamma   90.00
#
_symmetry.space_group_name_H-M   'P 1'
#
loop_
_entity.id
_entity.type
_entity.pdbx_description
1 polymer ?
#
loop_
_entity_poly.entity_id
_entity_poly.type
_entity_poly.pdbx_seq_one_letter_code
_entity_poly.pdbx_strand_id
1 'polypeptide(L)'
;MVASAFTELEIDRAGQDRGLWARRAVITLFCVIAALALADRFGQRPTESHAAAPAARMTLTAPETVRGGLFFQSRVEIHALREIASPQLVLDHGWVEGMQVNSIEPAPASELSRDGRVVLAYDKLAPGDDLRIWMQFEVNPTNVGRRSYGIELDDEATRVVRLSPTITVLP
;
A
#
# COMPACT_ATOMS: atom_id res chain seq x y z
N MET A 1 4.59 -53.45 -45.15
CA MET A 1 3.92 -52.15 -45.47
C MET A 1 2.83 -51.78 -44.51
N VAL A 2 2.18 -52.67 -43.74
CA VAL A 2 1.13 -52.36 -42.78
C VAL A 2 1.68 -51.86 -41.44
N ALA A 3 2.86 -52.32 -40.99
CA ALA A 3 3.46 -51.96 -39.70
C ALA A 3 3.91 -50.50 -39.60
N SER A 4 4.33 -49.87 -40.73
CA SER A 4 4.77 -48.46 -40.71
C SER A 4 3.59 -47.48 -40.53
N ALA A 5 2.41 -47.81 -41.04
CA ALA A 5 1.24 -46.96 -40.95
C ALA A 5 0.69 -46.88 -39.51
N PHE A 6 0.81 -47.96 -38.70
CA PHE A 6 0.39 -47.95 -37.30
C PHE A 6 1.34 -47.12 -36.44
N THR A 7 2.63 -47.11 -36.73
CA THR A 7 3.62 -46.32 -35.98
C THR A 7 3.45 -44.80 -36.24
N GLU A 8 3.14 -44.40 -37.47
CA GLU A 8 2.85 -42.99 -37.80
C GLU A 8 1.57 -42.50 -37.13
N LEU A 9 0.51 -43.35 -37.09
CA LEU A 9 -0.74 -43.01 -36.40
C LEU A 9 -0.58 -42.87 -34.87
N GLU A 10 0.28 -43.63 -34.23
CA GLU A 10 0.59 -43.51 -32.81
C GLU A 10 1.40 -42.26 -32.49
N ILE A 11 2.36 -41.90 -33.33
CA ILE A 11 3.16 -40.67 -33.18
C ILE A 11 2.26 -39.43 -33.35
N ASP A 12 1.33 -39.43 -34.28
CA ASP A 12 0.40 -38.32 -34.53
C ASP A 12 -0.58 -38.13 -33.38
N ARG A 13 -1.10 -39.20 -32.77
CA ARG A 13 -1.92 -39.17 -31.58
C ARG A 13 -1.16 -38.61 -30.35
N ALA A 14 0.10 -39.04 -30.14
CA ALA A 14 0.92 -38.51 -29.06
C ALA A 14 1.22 -37.00 -29.21
N GLY A 15 1.34 -36.52 -30.46
CA GLY A 15 1.49 -35.09 -30.75
C GLY A 15 0.22 -34.30 -30.50
N GLN A 16 -0.95 -34.85 -30.86
CA GLN A 16 -2.25 -34.24 -30.61
C GLN A 16 -2.58 -34.14 -29.11
N ASP A 17 -2.27 -35.19 -28.34
CA ASP A 17 -2.48 -35.20 -26.89
C ASP A 17 -1.62 -34.13 -26.16
N ARG A 18 -0.35 -33.98 -26.56
CA ARG A 18 0.53 -32.94 -26.05
C ARG A 18 -0.02 -31.54 -26.38
N GLY A 19 -0.54 -31.33 -27.57
CA GLY A 19 -1.18 -30.08 -27.98
C GLY A 19 -2.45 -29.74 -27.14
N LEU A 20 -3.26 -30.77 -26.86
CA LEU A 20 -4.44 -30.62 -26.02
C LEU A 20 -4.08 -30.26 -24.55
N TRP A 21 -3.08 -30.94 -24.00
CA TRP A 21 -2.59 -30.65 -22.64
C TRP A 21 -1.97 -29.24 -22.55
N ALA A 22 -1.21 -28.83 -23.55
CA ALA A 22 -0.66 -27.46 -23.58
C ALA A 22 -1.77 -26.39 -23.61
N ARG A 23 -2.80 -26.58 -24.45
CA ARG A 23 -3.96 -25.66 -24.48
C ARG A 23 -4.71 -25.63 -23.16
N ARG A 24 -4.95 -26.79 -22.54
CA ARG A 24 -5.60 -26.86 -21.21
C ARG A 24 -4.76 -26.15 -20.15
N ALA A 25 -3.45 -26.35 -20.13
CA ALA A 25 -2.54 -25.68 -19.19
C ALA A 25 -2.59 -24.15 -19.34
N VAL A 26 -2.56 -23.64 -20.58
CA VAL A 26 -2.66 -22.20 -20.85
C VAL A 26 -4.02 -21.65 -20.41
N ILE A 27 -5.12 -22.33 -20.74
CA ILE A 27 -6.47 -21.89 -20.32
C ILE A 27 -6.56 -21.90 -18.79
N THR A 28 -6.09 -22.96 -18.13
CA THR A 28 -6.09 -23.04 -16.67
C THR A 28 -5.28 -21.92 -16.05
N LEU A 29 -4.11 -21.58 -16.59
CA LEU A 29 -3.29 -20.46 -16.14
C LEU A 29 -4.06 -19.14 -16.24
N PHE A 30 -4.72 -18.86 -17.37
CA PHE A 30 -5.53 -17.67 -17.52
C PHE A 30 -6.73 -17.64 -16.57
N CYS A 31 -7.40 -18.78 -16.35
CA CYS A 31 -8.48 -18.87 -15.38
C CYS A 31 -8.00 -18.58 -13.94
N VAL A 32 -6.82 -19.07 -13.57
CA VAL A 32 -6.21 -18.79 -12.26
C VAL A 32 -5.88 -17.31 -12.12
N ILE A 33 -5.26 -16.70 -13.14
CA ILE A 33 -4.96 -15.25 -13.13
C ILE A 33 -6.26 -14.44 -13.03
N ALA A 34 -7.28 -14.79 -13.80
CA ALA A 34 -8.59 -14.12 -13.75
C ALA A 34 -9.26 -14.28 -12.38
N ALA A 35 -9.21 -15.47 -11.79
CA ALA A 35 -9.74 -15.71 -10.45
C ALA A 35 -9.00 -14.90 -9.39
N LEU A 36 -7.68 -14.79 -9.47
CA LEU A 36 -6.86 -13.95 -8.58
C LEU A 36 -7.19 -12.46 -8.75
N ALA A 37 -7.44 -12.01 -9.99
CA ALA A 37 -7.84 -10.64 -10.28
C ALA A 37 -9.24 -10.35 -9.72
N LEU A 38 -10.20 -11.25 -9.91
CA LEU A 38 -11.55 -11.13 -9.34
C LEU A 38 -11.55 -11.18 -7.81
N ALA A 39 -10.61 -11.94 -7.22
CA ALA A 39 -10.39 -11.95 -5.78
C ALA A 39 -9.64 -10.70 -5.27
N ASP A 40 -9.44 -9.69 -6.12
CA ASP A 40 -8.73 -8.43 -5.82
C ASP A 40 -7.32 -8.65 -5.22
N ARG A 41 -6.64 -9.74 -5.65
CA ARG A 41 -5.27 -10.02 -5.17
C ARG A 41 -4.22 -9.06 -5.73
N PHE A 42 -4.54 -8.38 -6.83
CA PHE A 42 -3.69 -7.36 -7.48
C PHE A 42 -4.16 -5.93 -7.19
N GLY A 43 -5.23 -5.76 -6.38
CA GLY A 43 -5.81 -4.48 -6.01
C GLY A 43 -5.06 -3.79 -4.87
N GLN A 44 -5.36 -2.50 -4.71
CA GLN A 44 -4.86 -1.67 -3.61
C GLN A 44 -5.69 -1.93 -2.34
N ARG A 45 -5.43 -3.02 -1.63
CA ARG A 45 -6.15 -3.33 -0.41
C ARG A 45 -5.62 -2.49 0.74
N PRO A 46 -6.49 -1.75 1.45
CA PRO A 46 -6.10 -1.07 2.66
C PRO A 46 -5.76 -2.10 3.74
N THR A 47 -4.63 -1.90 4.40
CA THR A 47 -4.17 -2.66 5.56
C THR A 47 -4.10 -1.71 6.74
N GLU A 48 -4.46 -2.19 7.93
CA GLU A 48 -4.37 -1.41 9.15
C GLU A 48 -3.09 -1.75 9.91
N SER A 49 -2.38 -0.71 10.30
CA SER A 49 -1.23 -0.77 11.20
C SER A 49 -1.54 0.01 12.47
N HIS A 50 -1.23 -0.57 13.62
CA HIS A 50 -1.54 0.02 14.92
C HIS A 50 -0.29 0.20 15.76
N ALA A 51 -0.24 1.31 16.49
CA ALA A 51 0.73 1.53 17.55
C ALA A 51 0.05 2.21 18.74
N ALA A 52 0.53 1.89 19.93
CA ALA A 52 0.03 2.48 21.17
C ALA A 52 1.20 2.90 22.05
N ALA A 53 1.02 4.05 22.68
CA ALA A 53 1.91 4.62 23.70
C ALA A 53 1.08 5.13 24.87
N PRO A 54 1.69 5.47 26.01
CA PRO A 54 0.95 5.96 27.18
C PRO A 54 0.14 7.25 26.95
N ALA A 55 0.50 8.05 25.93
CA ALA A 55 -0.15 9.31 25.62
C ALA A 55 -1.13 9.24 24.46
N ALA A 56 -0.96 8.29 23.52
CA ALA A 56 -1.83 8.17 22.36
C ALA A 56 -1.85 6.74 21.77
N ARG A 57 -2.93 6.46 21.04
CA ARG A 57 -3.01 5.34 20.10
C ARG A 57 -3.09 5.90 18.68
N MET A 58 -2.39 5.25 17.76
CA MET A 58 -2.40 5.65 16.36
C MET A 58 -2.68 4.43 15.48
N THR A 59 -3.60 4.62 14.55
CA THR A 59 -3.95 3.63 13.51
C THR A 59 -3.70 4.27 12.15
N LEU A 60 -2.98 3.56 11.30
CA LEU A 60 -2.79 3.92 9.91
C LEU A 60 -3.50 2.88 9.04
N THR A 61 -4.46 3.32 8.24
CA THR A 61 -5.08 2.52 7.17
C THR A 61 -4.50 2.99 5.84
N ALA A 62 -3.72 2.14 5.19
CA ALA A 62 -3.08 2.45 3.91
C ALA A 62 -2.82 1.16 3.13
N PRO A 63 -2.76 1.20 1.78
CA PRO A 63 -2.40 0.03 0.99
C PRO A 63 -0.92 -0.32 1.15
N GLU A 64 -0.60 -1.61 1.30
CA GLU A 64 0.79 -2.11 1.28
C GLU A 64 1.37 -2.17 -0.13
N THR A 65 0.49 -2.24 -1.14
CA THR A 65 0.89 -2.31 -2.54
C THR A 65 0.06 -1.32 -3.35
N VAL A 66 0.74 -0.51 -4.14
CA VAL A 66 0.15 0.47 -5.07
C VAL A 66 0.78 0.32 -6.44
N ARG A 67 0.16 0.89 -7.46
CA ARG A 67 0.70 0.93 -8.83
C ARG A 67 1.07 2.35 -9.23
N GLY A 68 2.14 2.45 -10.02
CA GLY A 68 2.52 3.71 -10.66
C GLY A 68 1.37 4.31 -11.47
N GLY A 69 1.18 5.62 -11.42
CA GLY A 69 0.13 6.36 -12.12
C GLY A 69 -1.27 6.23 -11.51
N LEU A 70 -1.45 5.57 -10.38
CA LEU A 70 -2.75 5.47 -9.72
C LEU A 70 -2.81 6.32 -8.45
N PHE A 71 -4.04 6.69 -8.10
CA PHE A 71 -4.35 7.34 -6.83
C PHE A 71 -4.56 6.29 -5.74
N PHE A 72 -4.17 6.65 -4.51
CA PHE A 72 -4.56 5.90 -3.32
C PHE A 72 -4.86 6.86 -2.17
N GLN A 73 -5.57 6.35 -1.19
CA GLN A 73 -5.93 7.08 0.02
C GLN A 73 -5.32 6.40 1.24
N SER A 74 -4.85 7.21 2.17
CA SER A 74 -4.42 6.79 3.49
C SER A 74 -5.26 7.52 4.54
N ARG A 75 -5.51 6.86 5.66
CA ARG A 75 -6.20 7.42 6.81
C ARG A 75 -5.37 7.20 8.05
N VAL A 76 -5.11 8.27 8.79
CA VAL A 76 -4.49 8.25 10.10
C VAL A 76 -5.54 8.58 11.14
N GLU A 77 -5.68 7.74 12.15
CA GLU A 77 -6.54 7.97 13.30
C GLU A 77 -5.67 8.03 14.55
N ILE A 78 -5.78 9.12 15.28
CA ILE A 78 -5.06 9.38 16.53
C ILE A 78 -6.09 9.53 17.63
N HIS A 79 -6.02 8.71 18.67
CA HIS A 79 -6.80 8.83 19.87
C HIS A 79 -5.89 9.27 21.02
N ALA A 80 -6.10 10.47 21.53
CA ALA A 80 -5.32 11.03 22.63
C ALA A 80 -5.74 10.42 23.98
N LEU A 81 -4.81 9.75 24.66
CA LEU A 81 -5.02 9.24 26.03
C LEU A 81 -4.60 10.25 27.09
N ARG A 82 -3.73 11.18 26.72
CA ARG A 82 -3.29 12.34 27.50
C ARG A 82 -3.31 13.56 26.63
N GLU A 83 -3.18 14.72 27.23
CA GLU A 83 -3.03 15.97 26.49
C GLU A 83 -1.78 15.91 25.60
N ILE A 84 -1.92 16.33 24.35
CA ILE A 84 -0.85 16.56 23.38
C ILE A 84 -0.94 18.05 23.02
N ALA A 85 0.00 18.82 23.52
CA ALA A 85 -0.07 20.29 23.47
C ALA A 85 0.17 20.82 22.05
N SER A 86 1.07 20.20 21.30
CA SER A 86 1.47 20.61 19.94
C SER A 86 1.63 19.37 19.05
N PRO A 87 0.51 18.73 18.64
CA PRO A 87 0.59 17.50 17.84
C PRO A 87 1.22 17.76 16.48
N GLN A 88 2.26 17.02 16.15
CA GLN A 88 2.94 17.05 14.88
C GLN A 88 2.93 15.64 14.27
N LEU A 89 2.33 15.50 13.10
CA LEU A 89 2.40 14.27 12.31
C LEU A 89 3.60 14.35 11.38
N VAL A 90 4.59 13.50 11.60
CA VAL A 90 5.83 13.46 10.84
C VAL A 90 5.78 12.29 9.86
N LEU A 91 5.85 12.61 8.58
CA LEU A 91 5.82 11.66 7.47
C LEU A 91 7.24 11.39 6.99
N ASP A 92 7.67 10.12 6.93
CA ASP A 92 8.96 9.73 6.38
C ASP A 92 9.04 10.04 4.87
N HIS A 93 10.24 10.06 4.30
CA HIS A 93 10.51 10.40 2.89
C HIS A 93 9.65 9.62 1.89
N GLY A 94 9.34 8.35 2.19
CA GLY A 94 8.54 7.51 1.31
C GLY A 94 7.12 8.00 1.04
N TRP A 95 6.61 8.94 1.85
CA TRP A 95 5.30 9.55 1.62
C TRP A 95 5.30 10.61 0.50
N VAL A 96 6.44 11.20 0.24
CA VAL A 96 6.57 12.31 -0.72
C VAL A 96 7.55 12.00 -1.85
N GLU A 97 8.45 11.04 -1.65
CA GLU A 97 9.42 10.67 -2.67
C GLU A 97 8.76 9.92 -3.84
N GLY A 98 8.62 10.57 -4.98
CA GLY A 98 7.96 10.03 -6.16
C GLY A 98 6.45 9.86 -5.99
N MET A 99 5.85 10.62 -5.09
CA MET A 99 4.41 10.73 -4.89
C MET A 99 4.01 12.19 -4.85
N GLN A 100 2.84 12.50 -5.38
CA GLN A 100 2.22 13.82 -5.29
C GLN A 100 1.13 13.76 -4.23
N VAL A 101 1.17 14.69 -3.30
CA VAL A 101 0.08 14.89 -2.32
C VAL A 101 -1.02 15.71 -2.99
N ASN A 102 -2.22 15.19 -3.09
CA ASN A 102 -3.36 15.88 -3.70
C ASN A 102 -4.24 16.57 -2.66
N SER A 103 -4.50 15.92 -1.54
CA SER A 103 -5.27 16.52 -0.44
C SER A 103 -4.87 15.94 0.92
N ILE A 104 -5.03 16.77 1.94
CA ILE A 104 -4.93 16.42 3.36
C ILE A 104 -6.14 17.03 4.06
N GLU A 105 -6.95 16.21 4.70
CA GLU A 105 -8.17 16.62 5.40
C GLU A 105 -8.22 16.03 6.81
N PRO A 106 -8.38 16.84 7.87
CA PRO A 106 -8.42 18.30 7.85
C PRO A 106 -7.07 18.89 7.45
N ALA A 107 -7.11 20.10 6.89
CA ALA A 107 -5.89 20.82 6.58
C ALA A 107 -5.07 21.06 7.86
N PRO A 108 -3.76 20.81 7.83
CA PRO A 108 -2.90 21.11 8.98
C PRO A 108 -2.84 22.64 9.25
N ALA A 109 -2.65 23.01 10.49
CA ALA A 109 -2.45 24.41 10.89
C ALA A 109 -1.16 24.99 10.28
N SER A 110 -0.13 24.15 10.12
CA SER A 110 1.09 24.48 9.38
C SER A 110 1.76 23.24 8.82
N GLU A 111 2.53 23.45 7.73
CA GLU A 111 3.37 22.43 7.11
C GLU A 111 4.81 22.87 7.13
N LEU A 112 5.70 21.99 7.55
CA LEU A 112 7.13 22.24 7.64
C LEU A 112 7.90 21.08 7.03
N SER A 113 9.14 21.33 6.60
CA SER A 113 10.10 20.29 6.26
C SER A 113 11.21 20.25 7.31
N ARG A 114 11.43 19.06 7.89
CA ARG A 114 12.50 18.83 8.87
C ARG A 114 13.27 17.58 8.49
N ASP A 115 14.55 17.73 8.18
CA ASP A 115 15.44 16.62 7.75
C ASP A 115 14.88 15.83 6.56
N GLY A 116 14.26 16.53 5.59
CA GLY A 116 13.63 15.94 4.42
C GLY A 116 12.32 15.21 4.67
N ARG A 117 11.81 15.22 5.90
CA ARG A 117 10.50 14.69 6.28
C ARG A 117 9.47 15.81 6.30
N VAL A 118 8.23 15.50 5.99
CA VAL A 118 7.11 16.44 6.08
C VAL A 118 6.55 16.41 7.49
N VAL A 119 6.35 17.57 8.08
CA VAL A 119 5.76 17.74 9.41
C VAL A 119 4.46 18.52 9.26
N LEU A 120 3.36 17.91 9.65
CA LEU A 120 2.02 18.48 9.63
C LEU A 120 1.62 18.78 11.07
N ALA A 121 1.48 20.07 11.40
CA ALA A 121 1.06 20.49 12.74
C ALA A 121 -0.47 20.60 12.80
N TYR A 122 -1.03 20.19 13.93
CA TYR A 122 -2.45 20.25 14.23
C TYR A 122 -2.71 20.96 15.55
N ASP A 123 -3.97 21.31 15.77
CA ASP A 123 -4.39 21.91 17.03
C ASP A 123 -4.24 20.93 18.19
N LYS A 124 -4.10 21.48 19.39
CA LYS A 124 -4.00 20.75 20.65
C LYS A 124 -5.09 19.67 20.76
N LEU A 125 -4.71 18.50 21.23
CA LEU A 125 -5.61 17.39 21.55
C LEU A 125 -5.74 17.25 23.07
N ALA A 126 -6.97 17.32 23.56
CA ALA A 126 -7.28 17.00 24.95
C ALA A 126 -7.37 15.48 25.15
N PRO A 127 -7.27 14.98 26.39
CA PRO A 127 -7.49 13.56 26.67
C PRO A 127 -8.90 13.12 26.24
N GLY A 128 -8.97 12.07 25.42
CA GLY A 128 -10.21 11.54 24.84
C GLY A 128 -10.53 12.06 23.44
N ASP A 129 -9.78 13.05 22.93
CA ASP A 129 -9.99 13.56 21.58
C ASP A 129 -9.53 12.56 20.51
N ASP A 130 -10.25 12.59 19.39
CA ASP A 130 -9.93 11.85 18.18
C ASP A 130 -9.58 12.80 17.04
N LEU A 131 -8.41 12.62 16.43
CA LEU A 131 -8.01 13.30 15.20
C LEU A 131 -7.94 12.28 14.08
N ARG A 132 -8.72 12.50 13.02
CA ARG A 132 -8.73 11.68 11.82
C ARG A 132 -8.24 12.49 10.62
N ILE A 133 -7.18 12.00 9.99
CA ILE A 133 -6.54 12.68 8.87
C ILE A 133 -6.65 11.77 7.64
N TRP A 134 -7.23 12.31 6.59
CA TRP A 134 -7.32 11.67 5.29
C TRP A 134 -6.29 12.29 4.36
N MET A 135 -5.50 11.47 3.71
CA MET A 135 -4.48 11.92 2.76
C MET A 135 -4.67 11.19 1.44
N GLN A 136 -4.71 11.93 0.34
CA GLN A 136 -4.80 11.38 -1.00
C GLN A 136 -3.51 11.64 -1.76
N PHE A 137 -3.00 10.60 -2.39
CA PHE A 137 -1.74 10.60 -3.13
C PHE A 137 -1.94 10.11 -4.55
N GLU A 138 -1.11 10.65 -5.45
CA GLU A 138 -0.89 10.10 -6.78
C GLU A 138 0.54 9.57 -6.86
N VAL A 139 0.67 8.33 -7.33
CA VAL A 139 1.98 7.66 -7.47
C VAL A 139 2.58 8.01 -8.82
N ASN A 140 3.80 8.57 -8.84
CA ASN A 140 4.51 8.82 -10.07
C ASN A 140 4.73 7.50 -10.84
N PRO A 141 4.37 7.40 -12.14
CA PRO A 141 4.48 6.17 -12.92
C PRO A 141 5.88 5.56 -12.97
N THR A 142 6.93 6.37 -12.83
CA THR A 142 8.32 5.90 -12.85
C THR A 142 8.85 5.46 -11.49
N ASN A 143 8.04 5.60 -10.43
CA ASN A 143 8.42 5.37 -9.06
C ASN A 143 8.15 3.93 -8.64
N VAL A 144 9.01 2.98 -9.01
CA VAL A 144 8.87 1.56 -8.72
C VAL A 144 9.77 1.14 -7.57
N GLY A 145 9.30 0.22 -6.72
CA GLY A 145 10.10 -0.38 -5.66
C GLY A 145 9.46 -0.32 -4.27
N ARG A 146 10.21 -0.77 -3.26
CA ARG A 146 9.77 -0.80 -1.86
C ARG A 146 10.35 0.38 -1.08
N ARG A 147 9.53 1.01 -0.23
CA ARG A 147 9.90 2.21 0.54
C ARG A 147 9.40 2.15 1.97
N SER A 148 10.09 2.87 2.84
CA SER A 148 9.57 3.18 4.17
C SER A 148 8.38 4.14 4.04
N TYR A 149 7.31 3.81 4.72
CA TYR A 149 6.08 4.59 4.78
C TYR A 149 5.81 4.95 6.26
N GLY A 150 6.89 5.23 6.97
CA GLY A 150 6.87 5.53 8.41
C GLY A 150 6.11 6.82 8.72
N ILE A 151 5.45 6.81 9.86
CA ILE A 151 4.68 7.94 10.37
C ILE A 151 4.87 8.04 11.89
N GLU A 152 5.14 9.23 12.38
CA GLU A 152 5.32 9.52 13.80
C GLU A 152 4.31 10.58 14.24
N LEU A 153 3.85 10.45 15.46
CA LEU A 153 3.18 11.53 16.19
C LEU A 153 4.15 12.06 17.23
N ASP A 154 4.48 13.31 17.10
CA ASP A 154 5.31 14.04 18.08
C ASP A 154 4.45 15.04 18.85
N ASP A 155 4.82 15.33 20.09
CA ASP A 155 4.39 16.52 20.84
C ASP A 155 5.57 17.49 20.85
N GLU A 156 5.51 18.53 20.03
CA GLU A 156 6.64 19.41 19.68
C GLU A 156 7.82 18.61 19.07
N ALA A 157 8.86 18.38 19.86
CA ALA A 157 10.07 17.63 19.47
C ALA A 157 10.14 16.25 20.12
N THR A 158 9.15 15.87 20.94
CA THR A 158 9.15 14.61 21.68
C THR A 158 8.26 13.60 20.97
N ARG A 159 8.86 12.47 20.54
CA ARG A 159 8.10 11.39 19.92
C ARG A 159 7.12 10.76 20.90
N VAL A 160 5.84 10.76 20.55
CA VAL A 160 4.77 10.12 21.29
C VAL A 160 4.57 8.67 20.84
N VAL A 161 4.39 8.46 19.52
CA VAL A 161 4.17 7.12 18.96
C VAL A 161 4.66 7.06 17.51
N ARG A 162 5.12 5.89 17.04
CA ARG A 162 5.59 5.67 15.66
C ARG A 162 5.02 4.38 15.08
N LEU A 163 4.69 4.43 13.81
CA LEU A 163 4.46 3.30 12.92
C LEU A 163 5.52 3.28 11.82
N SER A 164 5.96 2.10 11.42
CA SER A 164 6.99 1.94 10.39
C SER A 164 6.57 0.93 9.32
N PRO A 165 5.40 1.12 8.67
CA PRO A 165 4.99 0.27 7.57
C PRO A 165 5.89 0.48 6.35
N THR A 166 5.75 -0.40 5.37
CA THR A 166 6.40 -0.28 4.07
C THR A 166 5.36 -0.35 2.98
N ILE A 167 5.58 0.39 1.90
CA ILE A 167 4.75 0.35 0.70
C ILE A 167 5.56 -0.19 -0.48
N THR A 168 4.94 -1.01 -1.31
CA THR A 168 5.52 -1.52 -2.55
C THR A 168 4.82 -0.88 -3.73
N VAL A 169 5.57 -0.20 -4.57
CA VAL A 169 5.07 0.40 -5.81
C VAL A 169 5.38 -0.56 -6.96
N LEU A 170 4.34 -1.06 -7.61
CA LEU A 170 4.41 -1.88 -8.82
C LEU A 170 4.33 -1.00 -10.08
N PRO A 171 4.91 -1.46 -11.19
CA PRO A 171 4.78 -0.77 -12.48
C PRO A 171 3.34 -0.78 -13.01
#